data_2ddfe311deea6d5d3779246070becc4c
#
_entry.id   2ddfe311deea6d5d3779246070becc4c
#
_cell.length_a   1.000
_cell.length_b   1.000
_cell.length_c   1.000
_cell.angle_alpha   90.00
_cell.angle_beta   90.00
_cell.angle_gamma   90.00
#
_symmetry.space_group_name_H-M   'P 1'
#
loop_
_entity.id
_entity.type
_entity.pdbx_description
1 polymer ?
#
loop_
_entity_poly.entity_id
_entity_poly.type
_entity_poly.pdbx_seq_one_letter_code
_entity_poly.pdbx_strand_id
1 'polypeptide(L)'
;DRSRGLGDVYKRQEDELEGLPESIREAAALRAKEKGKTGWLFNLSAPSYVPFMRYSALRGLREKMYREYMSIGNKGDEYDNKEIIRKIVNIRLEIARLMGYANYADYKLKHTMAKTPARVYKLLNELLDAYKPVARNEYEAVQGFASETEKENITVMPWDWSYYSEKLKDIRFNVNDEMTRPYFELNHVKKGVFGLATQLYLSLIHI
;
A
#
# COMPACT_ATOMS: atom_id res chain seq x y z
N ASP A 1 -8.32 -16.22 11.02
CA ASP A 1 -7.07 -15.46 11.21
C ASP A 1 -6.36 -15.32 9.86
N ARG A 2 -6.57 -14.17 9.21
CA ARG A 2 -5.93 -13.84 7.91
C ARG A 2 -4.44 -13.51 8.04
N SER A 3 -3.88 -13.56 9.24
CA SER A 3 -2.45 -13.27 9.49
C SER A 3 -1.54 -14.50 9.33
N ARG A 4 -2.10 -15.68 9.12
CA ARG A 4 -1.32 -16.90 8.86
C ARG A 4 -0.69 -16.78 7.48
N GLY A 5 0.64 -16.87 7.43
CA GLY A 5 1.44 -16.69 6.20
C GLY A 5 1.93 -15.26 5.94
N LEU A 6 1.54 -14.27 6.75
CA LEU A 6 2.14 -12.95 6.73
C LEU A 6 3.46 -13.00 7.52
N GLY A 7 4.58 -12.73 6.86
CA GLY A 7 5.89 -12.64 7.51
C GLY A 7 5.88 -11.54 8.58
N ASP A 8 6.13 -11.93 9.82
CA ASP A 8 6.34 -10.97 10.91
C ASP A 8 7.82 -10.59 10.96
N VAL A 9 8.12 -9.31 10.94
CA VAL A 9 9.49 -8.80 11.16
C VAL A 9 9.64 -8.41 12.62
N TYR A 10 10.32 -9.26 13.36
CA TYR A 10 10.57 -9.07 14.79
C TYR A 10 11.91 -8.38 15.02
N LYS A 11 11.92 -7.35 15.89
CA LYS A 11 13.09 -6.56 16.26
C LYS A 11 13.33 -6.62 17.75
N ARG A 12 14.60 -6.70 18.18
CA ARG A 12 15.01 -6.76 19.59
C ARG A 12 15.80 -5.56 20.02
N GLN A 13 16.42 -4.84 19.08
CA GLN A 13 17.33 -3.73 19.38
C GLN A 13 16.71 -2.40 18.99
N GLU A 14 16.98 -1.36 19.75
CA GLU A 14 16.39 -0.04 19.59
C GLU A 14 16.99 0.71 18.39
N ASP A 15 18.23 0.43 18.03
CA ASP A 15 18.91 0.95 16.84
C ASP A 15 18.23 0.49 15.53
N GLU A 16 17.55 -0.66 15.56
CA GLU A 16 16.77 -1.15 14.43
C GLU A 16 15.47 -0.35 14.17
N LEU A 17 15.15 0.61 15.03
CA LEU A 17 13.94 1.46 14.98
C LEU A 17 14.25 2.89 14.48
N GLU A 18 15.46 3.14 14.05
CA GLU A 18 15.88 4.46 13.58
C GLU A 18 14.93 5.02 12.52
N GLY A 19 14.52 6.28 12.71
CA GLY A 19 13.60 7.00 11.85
C GLY A 19 12.11 6.73 12.08
N LEU A 20 11.74 5.66 12.79
CA LEU A 20 10.33 5.33 13.03
C LEU A 20 9.71 6.27 14.08
N PRO A 21 8.52 6.87 13.82
CA PRO A 21 7.76 7.66 14.79
C PRO A 21 7.43 6.87 16.05
N GLU A 22 7.33 7.57 17.19
CA GLU A 22 7.06 6.95 18.50
C GLU A 22 5.76 6.13 18.48
N SER A 23 4.70 6.67 17.91
CA SER A 23 3.41 5.99 17.79
C SER A 23 3.49 4.64 17.07
N ILE A 24 4.37 4.53 16.07
CA ILE A 24 4.58 3.29 15.31
C ILE A 24 5.39 2.28 16.14
N ARG A 25 6.36 2.77 16.91
CA ARG A 25 7.16 1.96 17.86
C ARG A 25 6.28 1.40 18.98
N GLU A 26 5.44 2.23 19.61
CA GLU A 26 4.48 1.80 20.63
C GLU A 26 3.52 0.72 20.10
N ALA A 27 2.93 0.94 18.93
CA ALA A 27 2.04 -0.04 18.31
C ALA A 27 2.75 -1.37 18.01
N ALA A 28 4.02 -1.34 17.60
CA ALA A 28 4.82 -2.54 17.38
C ALA A 28 5.21 -3.25 18.69
N ALA A 29 5.49 -2.50 19.75
CA ALA A 29 5.76 -3.05 21.09
C ALA A 29 4.51 -3.74 21.66
N LEU A 30 3.34 -3.11 21.53
CA LEU A 30 2.07 -3.72 21.95
C LEU A 30 1.82 -5.05 21.24
N ARG A 31 2.02 -5.11 19.92
CA ARG A 31 1.87 -6.37 19.16
C ARG A 31 2.86 -7.45 19.60
N ALA A 32 4.10 -7.07 19.93
CA ALA A 32 5.08 -8.01 20.44
C ALA A 32 4.61 -8.59 21.79
N LYS A 33 4.13 -7.73 22.71
CA LYS A 33 3.58 -8.12 24.00
C LYS A 33 2.37 -9.05 23.88
N GLU A 34 1.44 -8.77 22.99
CA GLU A 34 0.27 -9.64 22.69
C GLU A 34 0.68 -11.05 22.24
N LYS A 35 1.84 -11.18 21.58
CA LYS A 35 2.43 -12.47 21.19
C LYS A 35 3.42 -13.06 22.21
N GLY A 36 3.46 -12.51 23.44
CA GLY A 36 4.36 -12.97 24.51
C GLY A 36 5.85 -12.76 24.20
N LYS A 37 6.17 -11.75 23.35
CA LYS A 37 7.55 -11.41 22.96
C LYS A 37 7.96 -10.07 23.55
N THR A 38 9.26 -9.90 23.82
CA THR A 38 9.88 -8.62 24.16
C THR A 38 10.40 -7.94 22.93
N GLY A 39 10.33 -6.60 22.82
CA GLY A 39 10.78 -5.84 21.65
C GLY A 39 9.62 -5.38 20.77
N TRP A 40 9.82 -5.32 19.46
CA TRP A 40 8.88 -4.71 18.52
C TRP A 40 8.54 -5.69 17.39
N LEU A 41 7.25 -5.81 17.10
CA LEU A 41 6.75 -6.69 16.08
C LEU A 41 6.05 -5.89 14.98
N PHE A 42 6.65 -5.89 13.79
CA PHE A 42 6.07 -5.33 12.58
C PHE A 42 5.49 -6.44 11.73
N ASN A 43 4.25 -6.29 11.32
CA ASN A 43 3.59 -7.21 10.41
C ASN A 43 3.35 -6.56 9.04
N LEU A 44 2.87 -7.35 8.08
CA LEU A 44 2.62 -6.88 6.72
C LEU A 44 1.23 -6.27 6.51
N SER A 45 0.49 -5.95 7.60
CA SER A 45 -0.74 -5.18 7.48
C SER A 45 -0.46 -3.72 7.12
N ALA A 46 -1.35 -3.08 6.39
CA ALA A 46 -1.15 -1.70 5.94
C ALA A 46 -0.78 -0.71 7.06
N PRO A 47 -1.42 -0.73 8.27
CA PRO A 47 -1.06 0.16 9.36
C PRO A 47 0.34 -0.06 9.95
N SER A 48 0.98 -1.20 9.68
CA SER A 48 2.35 -1.51 10.10
C SER A 48 3.34 -1.34 8.96
N TYR A 49 3.02 -1.89 7.79
CA TYR A 49 3.89 -1.89 6.61
C TYR A 49 4.12 -0.48 6.04
N VAL A 50 3.05 0.29 5.82
CA VAL A 50 3.16 1.60 5.15
C VAL A 50 4.02 2.59 5.94
N PRO A 51 3.79 2.81 7.25
CA PRO A 51 4.67 3.70 8.01
C PRO A 51 6.10 3.17 8.12
N PHE A 52 6.29 1.85 8.23
CA PHE A 52 7.64 1.27 8.23
C PHE A 52 8.41 1.62 6.97
N MET A 53 7.80 1.47 5.80
CA MET A 53 8.43 1.78 4.50
C MET A 53 8.69 3.28 4.31
N ARG A 54 7.90 4.16 4.94
CA ARG A 54 8.06 5.61 4.86
C ARG A 54 9.17 6.14 5.77
N TYR A 55 9.30 5.58 6.96
CA TYR A 55 10.07 6.22 8.03
C TYR A 55 11.32 5.45 8.47
N SER A 56 11.38 4.13 8.30
CA SER A 56 12.58 3.37 8.71
C SER A 56 13.82 3.83 7.94
N ALA A 57 14.84 4.29 8.67
CA ALA A 57 16.11 4.72 8.07
C ALA A 57 16.91 3.54 7.49
N LEU A 58 16.72 2.34 8.03
CA LEU A 58 17.52 1.17 7.68
C LEU A 58 17.07 0.53 6.36
N ARG A 59 17.81 0.82 5.28
CA ARG A 59 17.53 0.36 3.93
C ARG A 59 17.34 -1.16 3.82
N GLY A 60 18.23 -1.94 4.45
CA GLY A 60 18.14 -3.42 4.44
C GLY A 60 16.87 -3.96 5.09
N LEU A 61 16.32 -3.25 6.08
CA LEU A 61 15.07 -3.63 6.71
C LEU A 61 13.85 -3.28 5.83
N ARG A 62 13.89 -2.13 5.13
CA ARG A 62 12.88 -1.79 4.13
C ARG A 62 12.86 -2.83 3.00
N GLU A 63 14.02 -3.24 2.48
CA GLU A 63 14.12 -4.31 1.48
C GLU A 63 13.50 -5.60 1.98
N LYS A 64 13.85 -6.05 3.19
CA LYS A 64 13.29 -7.26 3.78
C LYS A 64 11.77 -7.19 3.90
N MET A 65 11.22 -6.08 4.45
CA MET A 65 9.77 -5.87 4.56
C MET A 65 9.09 -5.88 3.19
N TYR A 66 9.69 -5.20 2.20
CA TYR A 66 9.17 -5.16 0.84
C TYR A 66 9.11 -6.55 0.21
N ARG A 67 10.20 -7.32 0.29
CA ARG A 67 10.25 -8.68 -0.30
C ARG A 67 9.26 -9.62 0.37
N GLU A 68 9.12 -9.56 1.68
CA GLU A 68 8.11 -10.33 2.42
C GLU A 68 6.68 -9.94 2.00
N TYR A 69 6.41 -8.64 1.85
CA TYR A 69 5.10 -8.15 1.42
C TYR A 69 4.76 -8.60 -0.01
N MET A 70 5.71 -8.47 -0.95
CA MET A 70 5.50 -8.83 -2.36
C MET A 70 5.45 -10.33 -2.61
N SER A 71 5.89 -11.15 -1.65
CA SER A 71 5.81 -12.61 -1.73
C SER A 71 4.57 -13.21 -1.07
N ILE A 72 3.65 -12.39 -0.55
CA ILE A 72 2.40 -12.90 0.06
C ILE A 72 1.62 -13.74 -0.96
N GLY A 73 1.27 -14.95 -0.56
CA GLY A 73 0.54 -15.91 -1.40
C GLY A 73 1.35 -16.46 -2.59
N ASN A 74 2.68 -16.31 -2.57
CA ASN A 74 3.60 -16.77 -3.62
C ASN A 74 4.91 -17.35 -3.05
N LYS A 75 4.83 -18.09 -1.95
CA LYS A 75 6.00 -18.66 -1.25
C LYS A 75 6.20 -20.16 -1.49
N GLY A 76 5.30 -20.82 -2.20
CA GLY A 76 5.34 -22.28 -2.39
C GLY A 76 4.93 -23.07 -1.14
N ASP A 77 4.28 -22.42 -0.18
CA ASP A 77 3.76 -23.00 1.06
C ASP A 77 2.24 -23.29 0.96
N GLU A 78 1.62 -23.69 2.07
CA GLU A 78 0.17 -23.98 2.15
C GLU A 78 -0.72 -22.75 1.83
N TYR A 79 -0.18 -21.54 1.84
CA TYR A 79 -0.85 -20.28 1.52
C TYR A 79 -0.58 -19.80 0.08
N ASP A 80 0.08 -20.59 -0.74
CA ASP A 80 0.38 -20.23 -2.13
C ASP A 80 -0.89 -20.19 -2.99
N ASN A 81 -1.11 -19.07 -3.66
CA ASN A 81 -2.34 -18.82 -4.41
C ASN A 81 -2.22 -19.11 -5.92
N LYS A 82 -1.06 -19.52 -6.43
CA LYS A 82 -0.83 -19.73 -7.88
C LYS A 82 -1.83 -20.69 -8.51
N GLU A 83 -2.06 -21.85 -7.87
CA GLU A 83 -3.01 -22.84 -8.37
C GLU A 83 -4.46 -22.36 -8.27
N ILE A 84 -4.79 -21.60 -7.22
CA ILE A 84 -6.11 -21.00 -7.06
C ILE A 84 -6.36 -19.98 -8.18
N ILE A 85 -5.38 -19.12 -8.47
CA ILE A 85 -5.47 -18.13 -9.55
C ILE A 85 -5.66 -18.82 -10.90
N ARG A 86 -4.90 -19.89 -11.18
CA ARG A 86 -5.04 -20.70 -12.41
C ARG A 86 -6.45 -21.26 -12.55
N LYS A 87 -7.00 -21.84 -11.48
CA LYS A 87 -8.38 -22.35 -11.48
C LYS A 87 -9.41 -21.25 -11.73
N ILE A 88 -9.26 -20.09 -11.08
CA ILE A 88 -10.17 -18.95 -11.27
C ILE A 88 -10.18 -18.49 -12.74
N VAL A 89 -9.00 -18.35 -13.35
CA VAL A 89 -8.89 -17.90 -14.74
C VAL A 89 -9.55 -18.90 -15.70
N ASN A 90 -9.31 -20.20 -15.51
CA ASN A 90 -9.91 -21.25 -16.33
C ASN A 90 -11.44 -21.29 -16.20
N ILE A 91 -11.97 -21.28 -14.98
CA ILE A 91 -13.41 -21.25 -14.72
C ILE A 91 -14.06 -20.00 -15.34
N ARG A 92 -13.41 -18.84 -15.25
CA ARG A 92 -13.91 -17.62 -15.89
C ARG A 92 -13.96 -17.75 -17.41
N LEU A 93 -12.99 -18.42 -18.03
CA LEU A 93 -13.00 -18.70 -19.46
C LEU A 93 -14.13 -19.64 -19.85
N GLU A 94 -14.37 -20.71 -19.05
CA GLU A 94 -15.47 -21.63 -19.26
C GLU A 94 -16.83 -20.92 -19.16
N ILE A 95 -17.04 -20.09 -18.14
CA ILE A 95 -18.24 -19.26 -18.00
C ILE A 95 -18.45 -18.39 -19.24
N ALA A 96 -17.41 -17.70 -19.72
CA ALA A 96 -17.53 -16.86 -20.89
C ALA A 96 -17.96 -17.65 -22.14
N ARG A 97 -17.36 -18.83 -22.35
CA ARG A 97 -17.70 -19.71 -23.47
C ARG A 97 -19.13 -20.24 -23.40
N LEU A 98 -19.59 -20.65 -22.22
CA LEU A 98 -20.98 -21.06 -21.98
C LEU A 98 -21.97 -19.94 -22.29
N MET A 99 -21.57 -18.69 -22.02
CA MET A 99 -22.35 -17.50 -22.30
C MET A 99 -22.22 -16.99 -23.75
N GLY A 100 -21.50 -17.72 -24.62
CA GLY A 100 -21.31 -17.39 -26.04
C GLY A 100 -20.27 -16.31 -26.32
N TYR A 101 -19.31 -16.07 -25.42
CA TYR A 101 -18.25 -15.08 -25.58
C TYR A 101 -16.89 -15.74 -25.77
N ALA A 102 -15.99 -15.10 -26.54
CA ALA A 102 -14.65 -15.61 -26.79
C ALA A 102 -13.76 -15.61 -25.54
N ASN A 103 -13.94 -14.64 -24.65
CA ASN A 103 -13.18 -14.49 -23.42
C ASN A 103 -14.01 -13.81 -22.34
N TYR A 104 -13.50 -13.85 -21.09
CA TYR A 104 -14.20 -13.32 -19.92
C TYR A 104 -14.32 -11.78 -19.94
N ALA A 105 -13.38 -11.07 -20.57
CA ALA A 105 -13.44 -9.61 -20.66
C ALA A 105 -14.64 -9.17 -21.54
N ASP A 106 -14.84 -9.78 -22.70
CA ASP A 106 -15.99 -9.50 -23.58
C ASP A 106 -17.32 -9.77 -22.87
N TYR A 107 -17.42 -10.91 -22.16
CA TYR A 107 -18.59 -11.23 -21.36
C TYR A 107 -18.85 -10.19 -20.26
N LYS A 108 -17.83 -9.90 -19.45
CA LYS A 108 -17.99 -9.04 -18.27
C LYS A 108 -18.26 -7.59 -18.62
N LEU A 109 -17.62 -7.07 -19.69
CA LEU A 109 -17.73 -5.67 -20.08
C LEU A 109 -19.04 -5.32 -20.78
N LYS A 110 -19.77 -6.28 -21.33
CA LYS A 110 -21.01 -6.02 -22.09
C LYS A 110 -22.00 -5.13 -21.36
N HIS A 111 -22.15 -5.31 -20.04
CA HIS A 111 -23.09 -4.59 -19.21
C HIS A 111 -22.44 -3.49 -18.33
N THR A 112 -21.22 -3.06 -18.67
CA THR A 112 -20.51 -1.96 -18.02
C THR A 112 -20.50 -0.71 -18.92
N MET A 113 -20.09 0.44 -18.36
CA MET A 113 -19.94 1.69 -19.12
C MET A 113 -18.97 1.55 -20.30
N ALA A 114 -17.89 0.80 -20.14
CA ALA A 114 -16.89 0.60 -21.18
C ALA A 114 -17.40 -0.26 -22.35
N LYS A 115 -18.27 -1.23 -22.08
CA LYS A 115 -18.89 -2.16 -23.04
C LYS A 115 -17.93 -3.09 -23.79
N THR A 116 -16.73 -2.63 -24.13
CA THR A 116 -15.76 -3.40 -24.92
C THR A 116 -14.34 -3.24 -24.40
N PRO A 117 -13.47 -4.28 -24.53
CA PRO A 117 -12.05 -4.16 -24.18
C PRO A 117 -11.33 -3.01 -24.93
N ALA A 118 -11.69 -2.77 -26.18
CA ALA A 118 -11.09 -1.69 -26.97
C ALA A 118 -11.28 -0.31 -26.33
N ARG A 119 -12.46 -0.04 -25.75
CA ARG A 119 -12.71 1.22 -25.03
C ARG A 119 -11.93 1.32 -23.73
N VAL A 120 -11.74 0.18 -23.04
CA VAL A 120 -10.90 0.13 -21.83
C VAL A 120 -9.45 0.46 -22.20
N TYR A 121 -8.90 -0.20 -23.23
CA TYR A 121 -7.53 0.06 -23.67
C TYR A 121 -7.33 1.50 -24.17
N LYS A 122 -8.32 2.07 -24.87
CA LYS A 122 -8.26 3.46 -25.29
C LYS A 122 -8.07 4.39 -24.09
N LEU A 123 -8.93 4.28 -23.08
CA LEU A 123 -8.81 5.09 -21.85
C LEU A 123 -7.47 4.88 -21.14
N LEU A 124 -7.05 3.61 -20.96
CA LEU A 124 -5.80 3.28 -20.28
C LEU A 124 -4.57 3.83 -21.03
N ASN A 125 -4.57 3.79 -22.35
CA ASN A 125 -3.47 4.33 -23.16
C ASN A 125 -3.43 5.86 -23.09
N GLU A 126 -4.59 6.54 -23.18
CA GLU A 126 -4.68 7.99 -22.99
C GLU A 126 -4.13 8.42 -21.62
N LEU A 127 -4.49 7.70 -20.56
CA LEU A 127 -3.95 7.93 -19.21
C LEU A 127 -2.44 7.64 -19.12
N LEU A 128 -1.98 6.55 -19.73
CA LEU A 128 -0.56 6.19 -19.75
C LEU A 128 0.27 7.27 -20.44
N ASP A 129 -0.17 7.74 -21.60
CA ASP A 129 0.53 8.76 -22.37
C ASP A 129 0.60 10.10 -21.61
N ALA A 130 -0.47 10.45 -20.90
CA ALA A 130 -0.52 11.66 -20.09
C ALA A 130 0.35 11.57 -18.81
N TYR A 131 0.30 10.45 -18.09
CA TYR A 131 0.95 10.33 -16.77
C TYR A 131 2.39 9.82 -16.82
N LYS A 132 2.78 9.05 -17.83
CA LYS A 132 4.13 8.49 -17.91
C LYS A 132 5.25 9.54 -17.90
N PRO A 133 5.15 10.67 -18.61
CA PRO A 133 6.17 11.73 -18.50
C PRO A 133 6.26 12.33 -17.10
N VAL A 134 5.11 12.58 -16.45
CA VAL A 134 5.04 13.13 -15.09
C VAL A 134 5.70 12.18 -14.09
N ALA A 135 5.32 10.89 -14.14
CA ALA A 135 5.90 9.87 -13.28
C ALA A 135 7.42 9.73 -13.46
N ARG A 136 7.93 9.91 -14.69
CA ARG A 136 9.37 9.92 -14.94
C ARG A 136 10.06 11.10 -14.26
N ASN A 137 9.52 12.31 -14.39
CA ASN A 137 10.05 13.51 -13.74
C ASN A 137 10.04 13.38 -12.20
N GLU A 138 8.97 12.81 -11.65
CA GLU A 138 8.88 12.54 -10.21
C GLU A 138 9.95 11.52 -9.77
N TYR A 139 10.14 10.45 -10.54
CA TYR A 139 11.19 9.47 -10.26
C TYR A 139 12.57 10.08 -10.29
N GLU A 140 12.88 10.90 -11.32
CA GLU A 140 14.17 11.59 -11.45
C GLU A 140 14.42 12.55 -10.27
N ALA A 141 13.38 13.26 -9.82
CA ALA A 141 13.48 14.14 -8.66
C ALA A 141 13.77 13.36 -7.36
N VAL A 142 13.11 12.23 -7.14
CA VAL A 142 13.35 11.36 -5.97
C VAL A 142 14.73 10.69 -6.06
N GLN A 143 15.14 10.25 -7.24
CA GLN A 143 16.43 9.63 -7.49
C GLN A 143 17.59 10.63 -7.20
N GLY A 144 17.48 11.86 -7.70
CA GLY A 144 18.45 12.92 -7.44
C GLY A 144 18.56 13.24 -5.95
N PHE A 145 17.42 13.45 -5.30
CA PHE A 145 17.34 13.69 -3.86
C PHE A 145 17.95 12.55 -3.02
N ALA A 146 17.70 11.30 -3.39
CA ALA A 146 18.28 10.15 -2.69
C ALA A 146 19.81 10.14 -2.78
N SER A 147 20.37 10.37 -3.98
CA SER A 147 21.83 10.44 -4.18
C SER A 147 22.49 11.59 -3.42
N GLU A 148 21.85 12.76 -3.35
CA GLU A 148 22.31 13.91 -2.56
C GLU A 148 22.29 13.61 -1.05
N THR A 149 21.24 12.94 -0.57
CA THR A 149 21.06 12.60 0.85
C THR A 149 22.11 11.60 1.32
N GLU A 150 22.36 10.56 0.55
CA GLU A 150 23.33 9.52 0.89
C GLU A 150 24.78 9.92 0.56
N LYS A 151 24.97 11.04 -0.15
CA LYS A 151 26.28 11.52 -0.65
C LYS A 151 27.00 10.48 -1.53
N GLU A 152 26.24 9.61 -2.16
CA GLU A 152 26.73 8.61 -3.09
C GLU A 152 25.68 8.35 -4.20
N ASN A 153 26.16 7.82 -5.32
CA ASN A 153 25.24 7.52 -6.43
C ASN A 153 24.53 6.20 -6.18
N ILE A 154 23.37 6.26 -5.47
CA ILE A 154 22.52 5.10 -5.25
C ILE A 154 21.47 4.98 -6.33
N THR A 155 21.02 3.76 -6.61
CA THR A 155 19.82 3.51 -7.42
C THR A 155 18.64 3.34 -6.48
N VAL A 156 17.61 4.17 -6.67
CA VAL A 156 16.34 4.06 -5.92
C VAL A 156 15.61 2.79 -6.35
N MET A 157 15.50 1.86 -5.42
CA MET A 157 14.80 0.59 -5.60
C MET A 157 13.34 0.72 -5.12
N PRO A 158 12.45 -0.23 -5.44
CA PRO A 158 11.05 -0.16 -5.02
C PRO A 158 10.84 -0.01 -3.49
N TRP A 159 11.74 -0.56 -2.67
CA TRP A 159 11.71 -0.41 -1.21
C TRP A 159 12.23 0.93 -0.70
N ASP A 160 12.83 1.75 -1.57
CA ASP A 160 13.38 3.06 -1.23
C ASP A 160 12.39 4.19 -1.58
N TRP A 161 11.48 3.94 -2.53
CA TRP A 161 10.57 4.95 -3.07
C TRP A 161 9.78 5.70 -1.99
N SER A 162 9.10 4.97 -1.12
CA SER A 162 8.26 5.57 -0.07
C SER A 162 9.08 6.40 0.91
N TYR A 163 10.29 5.97 1.24
CA TYR A 163 11.18 6.65 2.18
C TYR A 163 11.69 7.99 1.62
N TYR A 164 12.28 7.98 0.43
CA TYR A 164 12.80 9.22 -0.15
C TYR A 164 11.71 10.16 -0.63
N SER A 165 10.58 9.64 -1.09
CA SER A 165 9.43 10.48 -1.45
C SER A 165 8.85 11.21 -0.24
N GLU A 166 8.74 10.55 0.92
CA GLU A 166 8.26 11.18 2.15
C GLU A 166 9.25 12.25 2.64
N LYS A 167 10.55 11.97 2.65
CA LYS A 167 11.58 12.95 2.99
C LYS A 167 11.58 14.17 2.06
N LEU A 168 11.46 13.94 0.75
CA LEU A 168 11.40 15.03 -0.23
C LEU A 168 10.13 15.88 -0.03
N LYS A 169 9.00 15.25 0.29
CA LYS A 169 7.75 15.92 0.64
C LYS A 169 7.92 16.80 1.87
N ASP A 170 8.51 16.28 2.93
CA ASP A 170 8.77 17.02 4.16
C ASP A 170 9.63 18.27 3.89
N ILE A 171 10.69 18.15 3.11
CA ILE A 171 11.58 19.28 2.78
C ILE A 171 10.84 20.32 1.92
N ARG A 172 10.04 19.88 0.95
CA ARG A 172 9.36 20.81 0.02
C ARG A 172 8.17 21.52 0.65
N PHE A 173 7.42 20.83 1.51
CA PHE A 173 6.12 21.32 1.99
C PHE A 173 6.05 21.50 3.50
N ASN A 174 7.03 21.01 4.25
CA ASN A 174 7.09 21.05 5.71
C ASN A 174 5.80 20.54 6.38
N VAL A 175 5.23 19.45 5.83
CA VAL A 175 3.99 18.81 6.33
C VAL A 175 4.19 17.30 6.39
N ASN A 176 3.94 16.73 7.57
CA ASN A 176 3.96 15.30 7.81
C ASN A 176 2.70 14.80 8.54
N ASP A 177 2.51 13.49 8.56
CA ASP A 177 1.31 12.86 9.10
C ASP A 177 1.17 13.09 10.63
N GLU A 178 2.27 13.19 11.38
CA GLU A 178 2.25 13.43 12.83
C GLU A 178 1.74 14.84 13.17
N MET A 179 2.01 15.85 12.34
CA MET A 179 1.48 17.22 12.54
C MET A 179 -0.05 17.29 12.37
N THR A 180 -0.60 16.46 11.49
CA THR A 180 -2.04 16.44 11.22
C THR A 180 -2.82 15.53 12.17
N ARG A 181 -2.17 14.55 12.77
CA ARG A 181 -2.77 13.52 13.61
C ARG A 181 -3.66 14.05 14.75
N PRO A 182 -3.28 15.11 15.52
CA PRO A 182 -4.13 15.64 16.59
C PRO A 182 -5.49 16.17 16.12
N TYR A 183 -5.59 16.54 14.85
CA TYR A 183 -6.83 17.07 14.26
C TYR A 183 -7.82 15.97 13.83
N PHE A 184 -7.36 14.71 13.71
CA PHE A 184 -8.14 13.56 13.25
C PHE A 184 -8.48 12.58 14.37
N GLU A 185 -8.82 13.10 15.56
CA GLU A 185 -9.36 12.28 16.64
C GLU A 185 -10.69 11.65 16.19
N LEU A 186 -10.89 10.35 16.49
CA LEU A 186 -11.99 9.55 15.96
C LEU A 186 -13.38 10.18 16.14
N ASN A 187 -13.65 10.75 17.32
CA ASN A 187 -14.97 11.34 17.60
C ASN A 187 -15.18 12.64 16.82
N HIS A 188 -14.11 13.44 16.61
CA HIS A 188 -14.18 14.63 15.76
C HIS A 188 -14.41 14.25 14.30
N VAL A 189 -13.72 13.24 13.80
CA VAL A 189 -13.94 12.75 12.42
C VAL A 189 -15.37 12.24 12.25
N LYS A 190 -15.88 11.44 13.20
CA LYS A 190 -17.27 10.95 13.17
C LYS A 190 -18.27 12.10 13.14
N LYS A 191 -18.12 13.10 14.03
CA LYS A 191 -18.99 14.30 14.03
C LYS A 191 -18.91 15.05 12.71
N GLY A 192 -17.72 15.23 12.14
CA GLY A 192 -17.52 15.90 10.85
C GLY A 192 -18.21 15.17 9.71
N VAL A 193 -18.02 13.86 9.60
CA VAL A 193 -18.64 13.05 8.54
C VAL A 193 -20.17 13.04 8.65
N PHE A 194 -20.70 12.79 9.85
CA PHE A 194 -22.16 12.80 10.04
C PHE A 194 -22.77 14.20 9.90
N GLY A 195 -22.06 15.25 10.34
CA GLY A 195 -22.48 16.63 10.13
C GLY A 195 -22.56 16.98 8.65
N LEU A 196 -21.56 16.63 7.87
CA LEU A 196 -21.56 16.82 6.42
C LEU A 196 -22.71 16.04 5.75
N ALA A 197 -22.90 14.77 6.11
CA ALA A 197 -24.01 13.97 5.59
C ALA A 197 -25.38 14.60 5.93
N THR A 198 -25.54 15.15 7.14
CA THR A 198 -26.77 15.87 7.53
C THR A 198 -26.99 17.12 6.70
N GLN A 199 -25.93 17.89 6.42
CA GLN A 199 -26.03 19.09 5.59
C GLN A 199 -26.41 18.78 4.14
N LEU A 200 -25.86 17.67 3.57
CA LEU A 200 -26.09 17.29 2.18
C LEU A 200 -27.43 16.58 1.97
N TYR A 201 -27.85 15.74 2.91
CA TYR A 201 -29.00 14.87 2.75
C TYR A 201 -30.17 15.17 3.68
N LEU A 202 -30.09 16.25 4.48
CA LEU A 202 -31.12 16.76 5.41
C LEU A 202 -31.57 15.75 6.50
N SER A 203 -31.00 14.56 6.54
CA SER A 203 -31.29 13.61 7.62
C SER A 203 -30.18 12.57 7.78
N LEU A 204 -29.93 12.19 9.04
CA LEU A 204 -29.29 10.93 9.35
C LEU A 204 -30.38 9.86 9.29
N ILE A 205 -30.16 8.81 8.51
CA ILE A 205 -30.99 7.60 8.62
C ILE A 205 -30.72 7.04 10.01
N HIS A 206 -31.74 7.08 10.88
CA HIS A 206 -31.66 6.39 12.15
C HIS A 206 -31.69 4.87 11.87
N ILE A 207 -30.51 4.27 11.98
CA ILE A 207 -30.39 2.81 11.99
C ILE A 207 -30.45 2.36 13.43
#